data_1c66970bcf56d411e8680c7e5b530a9f
#
_entry.id   1c66970bcf56d411e8680c7e5b530a9f
#
_cell.length_a   1.000
_cell.length_b   1.000
_cell.length_c   1.000
_cell.angle_alpha   90.00
_cell.angle_beta   90.00
_cell.angle_gamma   90.00
#
_symmetry.space_group_name_H-M   'P 1'
#
loop_
_entity.id
_entity.type
_entity.pdbx_description
1 polymer ?
#
loop_
_entity_poly.entity_id
_entity_poly.type
_entity_poly.pdbx_seq_one_letter_code
_entity_poly.pdbx_strand_id
1 'polypeptide(L)'
;AICGSGIGISIACNKVKGIRCARVTTIKDVKVTKKDNNANVIAFSSDVNYDKVKRMIEEFINTPFSNEERHIKRINKISEYERLN
;
A
#
# COMPACT_ATOMS: atom_id res chain seq x y z
N ALA A 1 -4.01 -6.48 -4.69
CA ALA A 1 -5.46 -6.45 -4.99
C ALA A 1 -5.71 -5.75 -6.33
N ILE A 2 -6.70 -6.20 -7.07
CA ILE A 2 -6.98 -5.71 -8.42
C ILE A 2 -8.48 -5.47 -8.59
N CYS A 3 -8.83 -4.35 -9.25
CA CYS A 3 -10.19 -4.14 -9.78
C CYS A 3 -10.08 -3.23 -11.00
N GLY A 4 -11.21 -2.80 -11.57
CA GLY A 4 -11.20 -1.97 -12.78
C GLY A 4 -10.28 -0.76 -12.71
N SER A 5 -10.33 0.00 -11.62
CA SER A 5 -9.49 1.19 -11.43
C SER A 5 -8.42 1.03 -10.33
N GLY A 6 -8.54 0.00 -9.51
CA GLY A 6 -7.74 -0.16 -8.31
C GLY A 6 -8.23 0.69 -7.14
N ILE A 7 -9.14 1.63 -7.38
CA ILE A 7 -9.60 2.57 -6.34
C ILE A 7 -10.58 1.91 -5.39
N GLY A 8 -11.65 1.32 -5.93
CA GLY A 8 -12.68 0.68 -5.09
C GLY A 8 -12.13 -0.42 -4.21
N ILE A 9 -11.28 -1.28 -4.78
CA ILE A 9 -10.68 -2.37 -4.00
C ILE A 9 -9.76 -1.85 -2.90
N SER A 10 -9.06 -0.72 -3.14
CA SER A 10 -8.19 -0.13 -2.11
C SER A 10 -9.01 0.39 -0.94
N ILE A 11 -10.16 1.01 -1.23
CA ILE A 11 -11.06 1.49 -0.18
C ILE A 11 -11.60 0.30 0.63
N ALA A 12 -12.04 -0.75 -0.05
CA ALA A 12 -12.55 -1.96 0.60
C ALA A 12 -11.49 -2.63 1.48
N CYS A 13 -10.27 -2.78 0.96
CA CYS A 13 -9.17 -3.37 1.72
C CYS A 13 -8.89 -2.60 3.00
N ASN A 14 -8.95 -1.27 2.95
CA ASN A 14 -8.65 -0.44 4.11
C ASN A 14 -9.76 -0.43 5.18
N LYS A 15 -10.89 -1.07 4.92
CA LYS A 15 -11.91 -1.29 5.94
C LYS A 15 -11.59 -2.48 6.84
N VAL A 16 -10.62 -3.29 6.47
CA VAL A 16 -10.23 -4.46 7.26
C VAL A 16 -9.10 -4.06 8.21
N LYS A 17 -9.28 -4.34 9.49
CA LYS A 17 -8.28 -3.99 10.51
C LYS A 17 -6.93 -4.65 10.20
N GLY A 18 -5.86 -3.89 10.37
CA GLY A 18 -4.51 -4.37 10.10
C GLY A 18 -4.06 -4.19 8.65
N ILE A 19 -4.95 -3.79 7.74
CA ILE A 19 -4.61 -3.58 6.35
C ILE A 19 -4.29 -2.11 6.11
N ARG A 20 -3.10 -1.88 5.56
CA ARG A 20 -2.70 -0.57 5.02
C ARG A 20 -2.49 -0.76 3.54
N CYS A 21 -3.54 -0.52 2.76
CA CYS A 21 -3.54 -0.72 1.32
C CYS A 21 -3.31 0.61 0.61
N ALA A 22 -2.39 0.60 -0.33
CA ALA A 22 -2.14 1.77 -1.18
C ALA A 22 -2.52 1.44 -2.62
N ARG A 23 -3.28 2.34 -3.23
CA ARG A 23 -3.54 2.27 -4.66
C ARG A 23 -2.31 2.82 -5.39
N VAL A 24 -1.70 2.02 -6.25
CA VAL A 24 -0.45 2.37 -6.93
C VAL A 24 -0.63 2.36 -8.44
N THR A 25 0.06 3.29 -9.11
CA THR A 25 0.05 3.38 -10.57
C THR A 25 1.46 3.38 -11.15
N THR A 26 2.48 3.58 -10.32
CA THR A 26 3.88 3.65 -10.74
C THR A 26 4.78 2.88 -9.78
N ILE A 27 5.99 2.58 -10.24
CA ILE A 27 7.01 1.97 -9.37
C ILE A 27 7.36 2.92 -8.21
N LYS A 28 7.38 4.22 -8.48
CA LYS A 28 7.64 5.22 -7.44
C LYS A 28 6.59 5.16 -6.33
N ASP A 29 5.32 5.01 -6.69
CA ASP A 29 4.24 4.88 -5.71
C ASP A 29 4.49 3.69 -4.78
N VAL A 30 4.93 2.57 -5.36
CA VAL A 30 5.20 1.34 -4.61
C VAL A 30 6.34 1.57 -3.62
N LYS A 31 7.42 2.20 -4.07
CA LYS A 31 8.56 2.52 -3.18
C LYS A 31 8.13 3.40 -2.03
N VAL A 32 7.43 4.49 -2.34
CA VAL A 32 7.00 5.47 -1.34
C VAL A 32 6.08 4.83 -0.31
N THR A 33 5.09 4.06 -0.76
CA THR A 33 4.15 3.46 0.19
C THR A 33 4.79 2.43 1.11
N LYS A 34 5.83 1.73 0.63
CA LYS A 34 6.59 0.82 1.50
C LYS A 34 7.49 1.58 2.47
N LYS A 35 8.27 2.52 1.96
CA LYS A 35 9.24 3.26 2.77
C LYS A 35 8.57 4.11 3.84
N ASP A 36 7.48 4.79 3.49
CA ASP A 36 6.85 5.77 4.36
C ASP A 36 5.70 5.19 5.18
N ASN A 37 4.91 4.30 4.59
CA ASN A 37 3.67 3.84 5.20
C ASN A 37 3.70 2.38 5.64
N ASN A 38 4.77 1.67 5.33
CA ASN A 38 4.88 0.24 5.57
C ASN A 38 3.60 -0.49 5.10
N ALA A 39 3.13 -0.14 3.92
CA ALA A 39 1.93 -0.73 3.35
C ALA A 39 2.09 -2.24 3.23
N ASN A 40 1.05 -2.98 3.55
CA ASN A 40 1.07 -4.44 3.47
C ASN A 40 0.19 -4.98 2.34
N VAL A 41 -0.52 -4.10 1.63
CA VAL A 41 -1.28 -4.44 0.44
C VAL A 41 -1.10 -3.32 -0.59
N ILE A 42 -0.94 -3.67 -1.85
CA ILE A 42 -1.05 -2.72 -2.95
C ILE A 42 -2.25 -3.08 -3.81
N ALA A 43 -2.92 -2.06 -4.33
CA ALA A 43 -4.06 -2.22 -5.22
C ALA A 43 -3.77 -1.50 -6.54
N PHE A 44 -4.18 -2.09 -7.64
CA PHE A 44 -3.95 -1.49 -8.95
C PHE A 44 -5.05 -1.86 -9.94
N SER A 45 -5.09 -1.12 -11.05
CA SER A 45 -6.07 -1.34 -12.12
C SER A 45 -5.74 -2.60 -12.91
N SER A 46 -6.78 -3.29 -13.34
CA SER A 46 -6.65 -4.44 -14.26
C SER A 46 -6.10 -4.04 -15.63
N ASP A 47 -6.07 -2.74 -15.94
CA ASP A 47 -5.54 -2.23 -17.21
C ASP A 47 -4.00 -2.12 -17.21
N VAL A 48 -3.34 -2.28 -16.06
CA VAL A 48 -1.89 -2.25 -15.99
C VAL A 48 -1.33 -3.49 -16.69
N ASN A 49 -0.35 -3.31 -17.59
CA ASN A 49 0.21 -4.43 -18.31
C ASN A 49 0.99 -5.38 -17.40
N TYR A 50 1.13 -6.63 -17.84
CA TYR A 50 1.73 -7.69 -17.03
C TYR A 50 3.16 -7.38 -16.57
N ASP A 51 4.00 -6.86 -17.48
CA ASP A 51 5.40 -6.57 -17.14
C ASP A 51 5.51 -5.50 -16.05
N LYS A 52 4.65 -4.49 -16.11
CA LYS A 52 4.62 -3.43 -15.10
C LYS A 52 4.12 -3.96 -13.75
N VAL A 53 3.08 -4.80 -13.77
CA VAL A 53 2.56 -5.44 -12.56
C VAL A 53 3.65 -6.27 -11.89
N LYS A 54 4.37 -7.06 -12.67
CA LYS A 54 5.46 -7.89 -12.17
C LYS A 54 6.52 -7.04 -11.47
N ARG A 55 6.93 -5.93 -12.10
CA ARG A 55 7.93 -5.03 -11.51
C ARG A 55 7.42 -4.34 -10.25
N MET A 56 6.14 -3.95 -10.23
CA MET A 56 5.54 -3.35 -9.03
C MET A 56 5.52 -4.34 -7.86
N ILE A 57 5.17 -5.59 -8.13
CA ILE A 57 5.14 -6.63 -7.10
C ILE A 57 6.55 -6.90 -6.56
N GLU A 58 7.54 -7.03 -7.46
CA GLU A 58 8.94 -7.24 -7.06
C GLU A 58 9.43 -6.08 -6.20
N GLU A 59 9.14 -4.84 -6.58
CA GLU A 59 9.50 -3.67 -5.81
C GLU A 59 8.82 -3.64 -4.45
N PHE A 60 7.55 -4.02 -4.41
CA PHE A 60 6.80 -4.10 -3.16
C PHE A 60 7.42 -5.09 -2.17
N ILE A 61 7.85 -6.23 -2.67
CA ILE A 61 8.47 -7.28 -1.85
C ILE A 61 9.85 -6.84 -1.36
N ASN A 62 10.63 -6.16 -2.21
CA ASN A 62 12.04 -5.88 -1.96
C ASN A 62 12.32 -4.54 -1.28
N THR A 63 11.38 -3.61 -1.27
CA THR A 63 11.58 -2.30 -0.63
C THR A 63 11.30 -2.40 0.87
N PRO A 64 12.27 -2.11 1.73
CA PRO A 64 12.04 -2.15 3.17
C PRO A 64 11.34 -0.88 3.65
N PHE A 65 10.69 -0.98 4.82
CA PHE A 65 10.21 0.18 5.54
C PHE A 65 11.42 0.98 6.04
N SER A 66 11.32 2.32 6.00
CA SER A 66 12.44 3.19 6.39
C SER A 66 12.79 3.11 7.87
N ASN A 67 11.82 2.77 8.72
CA ASN A 67 11.93 2.80 10.18
C ASN A 67 12.22 4.21 10.73
N GLU A 68 11.99 5.25 9.92
CA GLU A 68 12.13 6.62 10.42
C GLU A 68 11.02 6.92 11.43
N GLU A 69 11.41 7.57 12.52
CA GLU A 69 10.51 7.83 13.64
C GLU A 69 9.26 8.59 13.25
N ARG A 70 9.37 9.56 12.35
CA ARG A 70 8.21 10.32 11.86
C ARG A 70 7.19 9.43 11.16
N HIS A 71 7.66 8.42 10.43
CA HIS A 71 6.77 7.46 9.74
C HIS A 71 6.14 6.49 10.74
N ILE A 72 6.92 6.02 11.70
CA ILE A 72 6.42 5.14 12.77
C ILE A 72 5.29 5.83 13.54
N LYS A 73 5.48 7.08 13.91
CA LYS A 73 4.47 7.85 14.63
C LYS A 73 3.17 7.98 13.86
N ARG A 74 3.25 8.25 12.55
CA ARG A 74 2.08 8.39 11.70
C ARG A 74 1.33 7.09 11.55
N ILE A 75 2.04 5.99 11.34
CA ILE A 75 1.45 4.65 11.25
C ILE A 75 0.79 4.28 12.58
N ASN A 76 1.42 4.59 13.70
CA ASN A 76 0.86 4.31 15.02
C ASN A 76 -0.44 5.07 15.26
N LYS A 77 -0.58 6.29 14.73
CA LYS A 77 -1.83 7.04 14.82
C LYS A 77 -2.96 6.33 14.07
N ILE A 78 -2.65 5.79 12.89
CA ILE A 78 -3.62 5.01 12.11
C ILE A 78 -4.03 3.77 12.90
N SER A 79 -3.06 3.04 13.44
CA SER A 79 -3.32 1.82 14.21
C SER A 79 -4.13 2.11 15.47
N GLU A 80 -3.86 3.23 16.14
CA GLU A 80 -4.61 3.65 17.32
C GLU A 80 -6.06 3.98 16.98
N TYR A 81 -6.27 4.74 15.91
CA TYR A 81 -7.62 5.04 15.44
C TYR A 81 -8.41 3.76 15.09
N GLU A 82 -7.75 2.85 14.40
CA GLU A 82 -8.34 1.57 14.01
C GLU A 82 -8.72 0.73 15.23
N ARG A 83 -7.85 0.71 16.26
CA ARG A 83 -8.11 -0.04 17.51
C ARG A 83 -9.35 0.48 18.24
N LEU A 84 -9.62 1.78 18.15
CA LEU A 84 -10.74 2.43 18.83
C LEU A 84 -12.06 2.29 18.04
N ASN A 85 -12.01 1.82 16.83
CA ASN A 85 -13.17 1.63 15.98
C ASN A 85 -13.33 0.16 15.59
#